data_8a953b801e4c9db2727d600fed522047
#
_entry.id   8a953b801e4c9db2727d600fed522047
#
_cell.length_a   1.000
_cell.length_b   1.000
_cell.length_c   1.000
_cell.angle_alpha   90.00
_cell.angle_beta   90.00
_cell.angle_gamma   90.00
#
_symmetry.space_group_name_H-M   'P 1'
#
loop_
_entity.id
_entity.type
_entity.pdbx_description
1 polymer ?
#
loop_
_entity_poly.entity_id
_entity_poly.type
_entity_poly.pdbx_seq_one_letter_code
_entity_poly.pdbx_strand_id
1 'polypeptide(L)'
;EGKSVLMTTSTHMKIEEKTLVDPSYEEIINEIKKHGYVHAGGKAKNQKIKALDDEVLERLKKEIDVILIEADGSHGLPLKYPKNNEPVVDKDSNEIILITSLKGLEKPVQDVVHGYQEMKIDGNQKVDSLFIQQLINIYLEKIKKYNVPIEIQVNEASSLYEKALASLLENQKEVTLINEEWFLPQPKLVILGAGHVSQYVSKLASMLDFYTIVIDERKEFACKELFPEANEIHCVSFDKADSYFPKEANTCYVIVTRGHKDDRLCLKKTLFRQSLYVGMIGSKKKVRQTYDALLEEGYQQVELDKVHAPIGLSIKAITPAEIAV
;
A
#
# COMPACT_ATOMS: atom_id res chain seq x y z
N GLU A 1 -9.29 -4.24 17.35
CA GLU A 1 -9.11 -4.03 18.80
C GLU A 1 -9.92 -5.08 19.58
N GLY A 2 -9.31 -5.71 20.61
CA GLY A 2 -9.98 -6.68 21.48
C GLY A 2 -9.94 -8.15 21.03
N LYS A 3 -9.28 -8.48 19.89
CA LYS A 3 -9.10 -9.86 19.45
C LYS A 3 -7.87 -10.50 20.08
N SER A 4 -7.96 -11.80 20.36
CA SER A 4 -6.81 -12.63 20.76
C SER A 4 -5.95 -13.00 19.57
N VAL A 5 -4.61 -12.84 19.67
CA VAL A 5 -3.70 -13.06 18.55
C VAL A 5 -2.55 -14.00 18.94
N LEU A 6 -2.35 -15.04 18.15
CA LEU A 6 -1.13 -15.87 18.18
C LEU A 6 -0.29 -15.58 16.95
N MET A 7 1.01 -15.35 17.14
CA MET A 7 2.02 -15.31 16.08
C MET A 7 2.91 -16.55 16.21
N THR A 8 3.07 -17.31 15.13
CA THR A 8 3.88 -18.54 15.11
C THR A 8 4.46 -18.77 13.71
N THR A 9 5.10 -19.90 13.49
CA THR A 9 5.71 -20.27 12.20
C THR A 9 5.45 -21.74 11.87
N SER A 10 5.33 -22.05 10.59
CA SER A 10 5.37 -23.42 10.07
C SER A 10 6.78 -23.84 9.62
N THR A 11 7.73 -22.92 9.64
CA THR A 11 9.13 -23.12 9.26
C THR A 11 10.07 -22.86 10.45
N HIS A 12 10.88 -21.79 10.36
CA HIS A 12 11.78 -21.35 11.44
C HIS A 12 11.81 -19.84 11.52
N MET A 13 11.45 -19.29 12.65
CA MET A 13 11.42 -17.85 12.92
C MET A 13 12.44 -17.48 14.01
N LYS A 14 12.99 -16.27 13.97
CA LYS A 14 13.91 -15.75 15.00
C LYS A 14 13.16 -15.56 16.32
N ILE A 15 13.83 -15.88 17.44
CA ILE A 15 13.34 -15.57 18.78
C ILE A 15 13.45 -14.08 19.03
N GLU A 16 12.36 -13.45 19.46
CA GLU A 16 12.30 -12.08 19.96
C GLU A 16 12.22 -12.07 21.50
N GLU A 17 12.38 -10.90 22.13
CA GLU A 17 12.50 -10.74 23.58
C GLU A 17 11.35 -11.39 24.38
N LYS A 18 10.13 -11.41 23.83
CA LYS A 18 8.93 -11.96 24.48
C LYS A 18 8.42 -13.25 23.85
N THR A 19 9.25 -13.95 23.09
CA THR A 19 8.86 -15.21 22.44
C THR A 19 8.79 -16.35 23.45
N LEU A 20 7.66 -17.04 23.52
CA LEU A 20 7.54 -18.29 24.25
C LEU A 20 8.15 -19.43 23.42
N VAL A 21 9.11 -20.15 24.01
CA VAL A 21 9.80 -21.26 23.34
C VAL A 21 9.35 -22.56 23.99
N ASP A 22 8.78 -23.43 23.17
CA ASP A 22 8.24 -24.73 23.57
C ASP A 22 7.18 -24.69 24.69
N PRO A 23 6.23 -23.71 24.59
CA PRO A 23 5.23 -23.49 25.62
C PRO A 23 4.14 -24.58 25.59
N SER A 24 3.55 -24.83 26.75
CA SER A 24 2.30 -25.56 26.87
C SER A 24 1.11 -24.72 26.36
N TYR A 25 0.00 -25.38 26.07
CA TYR A 25 -1.25 -24.73 25.72
C TYR A 25 -1.69 -23.68 26.77
N GLU A 26 -1.59 -24.06 28.06
CA GLU A 26 -2.00 -23.19 29.19
C GLU A 26 -1.14 -21.93 29.27
N GLU A 27 0.16 -22.02 29.02
CA GLU A 27 1.07 -20.86 28.99
C GLU A 27 0.70 -19.89 27.88
N ILE A 28 0.39 -20.38 26.66
CA ILE A 28 -0.05 -19.55 25.54
C ILE A 28 -1.36 -18.83 25.89
N ILE A 29 -2.37 -19.53 26.38
CA ILE A 29 -3.67 -18.95 26.74
C ILE A 29 -3.54 -17.91 27.86
N ASN A 30 -2.70 -18.18 28.86
CA ASN A 30 -2.47 -17.23 29.94
C ASN A 30 -1.80 -15.93 29.45
N GLU A 31 -0.84 -16.04 28.54
CA GLU A 31 -0.16 -14.87 27.98
C GLU A 31 -1.10 -14.03 27.10
N ILE A 32 -1.96 -14.70 26.30
CA ILE A 32 -3.00 -14.02 25.52
C ILE A 32 -4.01 -13.31 26.41
N LYS A 33 -4.49 -13.94 27.48
CA LYS A 33 -5.41 -13.30 28.44
C LYS A 33 -4.80 -12.06 29.08
N LYS A 34 -3.50 -12.05 29.31
CA LYS A 34 -2.78 -10.96 29.95
C LYS A 34 -2.46 -9.80 29.01
N HIS A 35 -2.10 -10.08 27.77
CA HIS A 35 -1.57 -9.10 26.81
C HIS A 35 -2.39 -8.96 25.52
N GLY A 36 -3.37 -9.81 25.27
CA GLY A 36 -4.13 -9.87 24.02
C GLY A 36 -3.42 -10.58 22.87
N TYR A 37 -2.10 -10.79 22.97
CA TYR A 37 -1.31 -11.45 21.94
C TYR A 37 -0.15 -12.25 22.54
N VAL A 38 0.37 -13.21 21.76
CA VAL A 38 1.58 -13.97 22.09
C VAL A 38 2.35 -14.36 20.83
N HIS A 39 3.67 -14.35 20.92
CA HIS A 39 4.58 -14.96 19.93
C HIS A 39 5.13 -16.24 20.51
N ALA A 40 4.88 -17.39 19.85
CA ALA A 40 5.20 -18.69 20.39
C ALA A 40 5.58 -19.70 19.29
N GLY A 41 6.42 -20.66 19.65
CA GLY A 41 6.79 -21.78 18.77
C GLY A 41 7.58 -22.86 19.50
N GLY A 42 7.70 -24.01 18.87
CA GLY A 42 8.52 -25.12 19.36
C GLY A 42 10.01 -24.78 19.35
N LYS A 43 10.79 -25.43 20.19
CA LYS A 43 12.24 -25.20 20.28
C LYS A 43 12.97 -25.65 19.00
N ALA A 44 13.80 -24.75 18.47
CA ALA A 44 14.71 -25.03 17.36
C ALA A 44 16.17 -24.71 17.73
N LYS A 45 17.12 -25.00 16.82
CA LYS A 45 18.53 -24.61 16.96
C LYS A 45 18.74 -23.15 16.62
N ASN A 46 19.89 -22.59 17.00
CA ASN A 46 20.37 -21.26 16.58
C ASN A 46 19.43 -20.09 16.94
N GLN A 47 18.92 -20.06 18.17
CA GLN A 47 18.02 -18.99 18.66
C GLN A 47 16.80 -18.77 17.73
N LYS A 48 16.22 -19.85 17.27
CA LYS A 48 14.98 -19.85 16.46
C LYS A 48 13.90 -20.69 17.13
N ILE A 49 12.67 -20.41 16.77
CA ILE A 49 11.53 -21.29 17.01
C ILE A 49 11.17 -22.02 15.70
N LYS A 50 10.53 -23.15 15.81
CA LYS A 50 9.88 -23.91 14.74
C LYS A 50 8.37 -23.96 14.96
N ALA A 51 7.65 -24.68 14.12
CA ALA A 51 6.22 -24.92 14.31
C ALA A 51 5.91 -25.41 15.75
N LEU A 52 4.78 -24.97 16.27
CA LEU A 52 4.19 -25.53 17.48
C LEU A 52 3.85 -27.01 17.26
N ASP A 53 3.68 -27.76 18.35
CA ASP A 53 3.11 -29.09 18.29
C ASP A 53 1.71 -29.06 17.66
N ASP A 54 1.42 -30.03 16.78
CA ASP A 54 0.17 -30.04 16.01
C ASP A 54 -1.06 -30.14 16.92
N GLU A 55 -1.00 -30.91 18.02
CA GLU A 55 -2.12 -31.06 18.96
C GLU A 55 -2.39 -29.72 19.68
N VAL A 56 -1.34 -29.01 20.05
CA VAL A 56 -1.44 -27.68 20.67
C VAL A 56 -2.02 -26.68 19.69
N LEU A 57 -1.53 -26.64 18.46
CA LEU A 57 -2.01 -25.71 17.44
C LEU A 57 -3.49 -25.96 17.09
N GLU A 58 -3.90 -27.23 16.92
CA GLU A 58 -5.29 -27.58 16.62
C GLU A 58 -6.27 -27.23 17.76
N ARG A 59 -5.81 -27.23 19.00
CA ARG A 59 -6.62 -26.73 20.14
C ARG A 59 -6.72 -25.21 20.09
N LEU A 60 -5.61 -24.50 19.84
CA LEU A 60 -5.58 -23.03 19.78
C LEU A 60 -6.41 -22.47 18.64
N LYS A 61 -6.47 -23.15 17.48
CA LYS A 61 -7.33 -22.77 16.34
C LYS A 61 -8.81 -22.63 16.70
N LYS A 62 -9.28 -23.28 17.77
CA LYS A 62 -10.70 -23.25 18.21
C LYS A 62 -11.02 -22.10 19.16
N GLU A 63 -10.01 -21.46 19.74
CA GLU A 63 -10.18 -20.52 20.84
C GLU A 63 -9.58 -19.13 20.55
N ILE A 64 -8.66 -19.02 19.61
CA ILE A 64 -7.98 -17.77 19.29
C ILE A 64 -8.61 -17.16 18.05
N ASP A 65 -8.89 -15.84 18.13
CA ASP A 65 -9.55 -15.11 17.05
C ASP A 65 -8.70 -14.98 15.78
N VAL A 66 -7.38 -14.82 15.94
CA VAL A 66 -6.44 -14.62 14.83
C VAL A 66 -5.15 -15.39 15.09
N ILE A 67 -4.76 -16.24 14.15
CA ILE A 67 -3.48 -16.96 14.16
C ILE A 67 -2.68 -16.53 12.92
N LEU A 68 -1.55 -15.87 13.14
CA LEU A 68 -0.60 -15.48 12.09
C LEU A 68 0.53 -16.51 12.02
N ILE A 69 0.67 -17.18 10.88
CA ILE A 69 1.67 -18.22 10.68
C ILE A 69 2.66 -17.77 9.61
N GLU A 70 3.94 -17.56 9.98
CA GLU A 70 4.99 -17.34 8.99
C GLU A 70 5.25 -18.65 8.23
N ALA A 71 4.87 -18.69 6.96
CA ALA A 71 4.98 -19.86 6.10
C ALA A 71 6.30 -19.91 5.31
N ASP A 72 7.04 -18.80 5.24
CA ASP A 72 8.28 -18.69 4.47
C ASP A 72 9.13 -17.47 4.88
N GLY A 73 10.24 -17.71 5.55
CA GLY A 73 11.15 -16.65 6.04
C GLY A 73 12.28 -16.34 5.05
N SER A 74 12.57 -15.06 4.85
CA SER A 74 13.61 -14.55 3.93
C SER A 74 15.00 -14.35 4.55
N HIS A 75 15.23 -14.83 5.76
CA HIS A 75 16.49 -14.64 6.51
C HIS A 75 16.89 -13.16 6.69
N GLY A 76 15.91 -12.26 6.74
CA GLY A 76 16.13 -10.81 6.90
C GLY A 76 16.47 -10.07 5.60
N LEU A 77 16.46 -10.76 4.46
CA LEU A 77 16.59 -10.13 3.14
C LEU A 77 15.23 -9.63 2.65
N PRO A 78 15.20 -8.54 1.86
CA PRO A 78 13.94 -7.94 1.40
C PRO A 78 13.15 -8.83 0.44
N LEU A 79 13.81 -9.73 -0.26
CA LEU A 79 13.22 -10.62 -1.27
C LEU A 79 13.63 -12.07 -1.03
N LYS A 80 12.83 -13.00 -1.54
CA LYS A 80 13.12 -14.42 -1.47
C LYS A 80 12.67 -15.16 -2.73
N TYR A 81 13.49 -16.11 -3.18
CA TYR A 81 13.09 -17.15 -4.12
C TYR A 81 12.68 -18.41 -3.33
N PRO A 82 11.43 -18.88 -3.44
CA PRO A 82 10.95 -20.01 -2.62
C PRO A 82 11.52 -21.34 -3.13
N LYS A 83 12.00 -22.18 -2.23
CA LYS A 83 12.42 -23.55 -2.54
C LYS A 83 11.24 -24.42 -2.99
N ASN A 84 11.52 -25.64 -3.46
CA ASN A 84 10.49 -26.52 -3.99
C ASN A 84 9.35 -26.82 -2.99
N ASN A 85 9.68 -26.97 -1.71
CA ASN A 85 8.73 -27.24 -0.61
C ASN A 85 8.25 -25.99 0.13
N GLU A 86 8.61 -24.81 -0.33
CA GLU A 86 8.16 -23.51 0.23
C GLU A 86 7.14 -22.84 -0.69
N PRO A 87 6.23 -22.05 -0.15
CA PRO A 87 5.95 -21.84 1.28
C PRO A 87 5.25 -23.04 1.93
N VAL A 88 5.41 -23.19 3.26
CA VAL A 88 4.73 -24.21 4.06
C VAL A 88 3.48 -23.60 4.69
N VAL A 89 2.42 -23.49 3.89
CA VAL A 89 1.14 -22.91 4.31
C VAL A 89 0.35 -23.96 5.11
N ASP A 90 -0.21 -23.54 6.24
CA ASP A 90 -1.13 -24.38 7.01
C ASP A 90 -2.40 -24.69 6.21
N LYS A 91 -2.83 -25.96 6.23
CA LYS A 91 -3.98 -26.43 5.41
C LYS A 91 -5.31 -25.76 5.74
N ASP A 92 -5.45 -25.26 6.97
CA ASP A 92 -6.66 -24.60 7.48
C ASP A 92 -6.58 -23.08 7.39
N SER A 93 -5.57 -22.52 6.70
CA SER A 93 -5.46 -21.08 6.49
C SER A 93 -6.69 -20.54 5.78
N ASN A 94 -7.24 -19.43 6.27
CA ASN A 94 -8.40 -18.75 5.68
C ASN A 94 -7.99 -17.71 4.64
N GLU A 95 -6.75 -17.21 4.71
CA GLU A 95 -6.20 -16.18 3.86
C GLU A 95 -4.68 -16.32 3.80
N ILE A 96 -4.08 -15.91 2.69
CA ILE A 96 -2.63 -15.84 2.52
C ILE A 96 -2.24 -14.41 2.21
N ILE A 97 -1.32 -13.84 2.99
CA ILE A 97 -0.73 -12.53 2.73
C ILE A 97 0.69 -12.76 2.18
N LEU A 98 0.90 -12.43 0.91
CA LEU A 98 2.21 -12.46 0.27
C LEU A 98 2.88 -11.10 0.42
N ILE A 99 3.93 -11.06 1.25
CA ILE A 99 4.67 -9.83 1.53
C ILE A 99 5.93 -9.78 0.66
N THR A 100 6.15 -8.68 -0.03
CA THR A 100 7.39 -8.38 -0.75
C THR A 100 7.87 -6.95 -0.42
N SER A 101 9.06 -6.55 -0.90
CA SER A 101 9.65 -5.26 -0.55
C SER A 101 10.34 -4.61 -1.74
N LEU A 102 10.20 -3.30 -1.88
CA LEU A 102 10.92 -2.51 -2.88
C LEU A 102 12.35 -2.14 -2.46
N LYS A 103 12.76 -2.43 -1.23
CA LYS A 103 14.12 -2.16 -0.72
C LYS A 103 15.24 -2.86 -1.51
N GLY A 104 14.88 -3.91 -2.27
CA GLY A 104 15.78 -4.62 -3.16
C GLY A 104 16.02 -3.95 -4.51
N LEU A 105 15.21 -2.99 -4.94
CA LEU A 105 15.34 -2.34 -6.25
C LEU A 105 16.74 -1.76 -6.46
N GLU A 106 17.24 -1.88 -7.70
CA GLU A 106 18.55 -1.40 -8.18
C GLU A 106 19.77 -2.03 -7.47
N LYS A 107 19.57 -3.02 -6.59
CA LYS A 107 20.64 -3.74 -5.90
C LYS A 107 20.94 -5.08 -6.57
N PRO A 108 22.17 -5.61 -6.42
CA PRO A 108 22.51 -6.94 -6.93
C PRO A 108 21.62 -8.02 -6.29
N VAL A 109 21.14 -8.95 -7.08
CA VAL A 109 20.28 -10.06 -6.65
C VAL A 109 20.91 -10.83 -5.49
N GLN A 110 22.22 -11.11 -5.55
CA GLN A 110 22.93 -11.83 -4.48
C GLN A 110 22.87 -11.15 -3.10
N ASP A 111 22.69 -9.84 -3.05
CA ASP A 111 22.71 -9.05 -1.82
C ASP A 111 21.31 -8.91 -1.18
N VAL A 112 20.26 -9.15 -1.97
CA VAL A 112 18.88 -8.82 -1.55
C VAL A 112 17.86 -9.95 -1.72
N VAL A 113 18.22 -11.06 -2.41
CA VAL A 113 17.31 -12.19 -2.66
C VAL A 113 17.80 -13.44 -1.95
N HIS A 114 17.09 -13.90 -0.93
CA HIS A 114 17.38 -15.19 -0.31
C HIS A 114 17.04 -16.34 -1.29
N GLY A 115 17.95 -17.29 -1.44
CA GLY A 115 17.74 -18.45 -2.31
C GLY A 115 17.97 -18.19 -3.82
N TYR A 116 18.55 -17.04 -4.22
CA TYR A 116 18.79 -16.71 -5.62
C TYR A 116 19.60 -17.76 -6.39
N GLN A 117 20.45 -18.53 -5.70
CA GLN A 117 21.29 -19.58 -6.31
C GLN A 117 20.44 -20.64 -7.04
N GLU A 118 19.21 -20.88 -6.56
CA GLU A 118 18.27 -21.82 -7.19
C GLU A 118 17.71 -21.29 -8.52
N MET A 119 17.79 -19.97 -8.76
CA MET A 119 17.30 -19.32 -9.99
C MET A 119 18.22 -19.50 -11.19
N LYS A 120 19.48 -19.92 -10.98
CA LYS A 120 20.51 -20.07 -12.04
C LYS A 120 20.73 -18.80 -12.88
N ILE A 121 20.71 -17.64 -12.22
CA ILE A 121 20.94 -16.32 -12.81
C ILE A 121 22.24 -15.71 -12.28
N ASP A 122 22.75 -14.66 -12.96
CA ASP A 122 23.90 -13.88 -12.46
C ASP A 122 23.54 -13.13 -11.18
N GLY A 123 24.25 -13.40 -10.09
CA GLY A 123 24.05 -12.73 -8.81
C GLY A 123 24.31 -11.22 -8.84
N ASN A 124 25.08 -10.71 -9.82
CA ASN A 124 25.34 -9.30 -10.01
C ASN A 124 24.23 -8.57 -10.80
N GLN A 125 23.31 -9.31 -11.40
CA GLN A 125 22.12 -8.71 -12.03
C GLN A 125 21.41 -7.84 -11.01
N LYS A 126 21.00 -6.63 -11.41
CA LYS A 126 20.20 -5.76 -10.55
C LYS A 126 18.76 -6.23 -10.51
N VAL A 127 18.17 -6.11 -9.33
CA VAL A 127 16.73 -6.32 -9.14
C VAL A 127 15.98 -5.15 -9.75
N ASP A 128 15.09 -5.46 -10.65
CA ASP A 128 14.14 -4.53 -11.25
C ASP A 128 12.69 -4.92 -10.87
N SER A 129 11.69 -4.16 -11.32
CA SER A 129 10.30 -4.46 -11.01
C SER A 129 9.79 -5.72 -11.70
N LEU A 130 10.29 -6.04 -12.91
CA LEU A 130 9.95 -7.29 -13.59
C LEU A 130 10.46 -8.49 -12.80
N PHE A 131 11.65 -8.36 -12.22
CA PHE A 131 12.19 -9.38 -11.34
C PHE A 131 11.30 -9.60 -10.10
N ILE A 132 10.85 -8.51 -9.45
CA ILE A 132 9.94 -8.61 -8.30
C ILE A 132 8.61 -9.23 -8.72
N GLN A 133 8.06 -8.81 -9.86
CA GLN A 133 6.82 -9.38 -10.41
C GLN A 133 6.97 -10.88 -10.72
N GLN A 134 8.11 -11.30 -11.28
CA GLN A 134 8.40 -12.73 -11.51
C GLN A 134 8.43 -13.52 -10.20
N LEU A 135 9.05 -12.99 -9.13
CA LEU A 135 9.02 -13.61 -7.81
C LEU A 135 7.60 -13.74 -7.27
N ILE A 136 6.79 -12.67 -7.37
CA ILE A 136 5.37 -12.71 -6.98
C ILE A 136 4.64 -13.83 -7.76
N ASN A 137 4.79 -13.89 -9.08
CA ASN A 137 4.13 -14.89 -9.91
C ASN A 137 4.55 -16.33 -9.52
N ILE A 138 5.83 -16.56 -9.19
CA ILE A 138 6.32 -17.85 -8.72
C ILE A 138 5.62 -18.25 -7.41
N TYR A 139 5.44 -17.31 -6.47
CA TYR A 139 4.70 -17.57 -5.25
C TYR A 139 3.23 -17.85 -5.52
N LEU A 140 2.57 -17.03 -6.35
CA LEU A 140 1.16 -17.22 -6.70
C LEU A 140 0.90 -18.61 -7.30
N GLU A 141 1.76 -19.10 -8.20
CA GLU A 141 1.66 -20.44 -8.76
C GLU A 141 1.78 -21.55 -7.69
N LYS A 142 2.61 -21.34 -6.67
CA LYS A 142 2.78 -22.30 -5.58
C LYS A 142 1.62 -22.30 -4.59
N ILE A 143 1.02 -21.14 -4.32
CA ILE A 143 -0.03 -20.99 -3.30
C ILE A 143 -1.45 -21.12 -3.82
N LYS A 144 -1.70 -21.00 -5.12
CA LYS A 144 -3.04 -21.15 -5.71
C LYS A 144 -3.74 -22.48 -5.39
N LYS A 145 -2.97 -23.53 -5.10
CA LYS A 145 -3.51 -24.86 -4.72
C LYS A 145 -4.31 -24.86 -3.41
N TYR A 146 -4.11 -23.84 -2.55
CA TYR A 146 -4.82 -23.74 -1.26
C TYR A 146 -6.24 -23.19 -1.42
N ASN A 147 -6.55 -22.53 -2.54
CA ASN A 147 -7.88 -22.02 -2.91
C ASN A 147 -8.50 -21.10 -1.84
N VAL A 148 -7.71 -20.21 -1.29
CA VAL A 148 -8.10 -19.18 -0.31
C VAL A 148 -7.80 -17.79 -0.88
N PRO A 149 -8.42 -16.71 -0.37
CA PRO A 149 -8.06 -15.35 -0.72
C PRO A 149 -6.56 -15.09 -0.55
N ILE A 150 -5.98 -14.38 -1.51
CA ILE A 150 -4.57 -13.98 -1.50
C ILE A 150 -4.50 -12.47 -1.58
N GLU A 151 -3.85 -11.85 -0.60
CA GLU A 151 -3.49 -10.45 -0.61
C GLU A 151 -2.00 -10.30 -0.88
N ILE A 152 -1.61 -9.35 -1.73
CA ILE A 152 -0.21 -9.01 -1.97
C ILE A 152 0.05 -7.67 -1.30
N GLN A 153 1.05 -7.62 -0.41
CA GLN A 153 1.50 -6.40 0.26
C GLN A 153 2.93 -6.08 -0.17
N VAL A 154 3.15 -4.85 -0.64
CA VAL A 154 4.46 -4.36 -1.06
C VAL A 154 4.95 -3.32 -0.07
N ASN A 155 5.97 -3.68 0.68
CA ASN A 155 6.54 -2.83 1.73
C ASN A 155 7.64 -1.90 1.20
N GLU A 156 7.92 -0.84 1.99
CA GLU A 156 9.04 0.08 1.83
C GLU A 156 8.95 0.93 0.55
N ALA A 157 7.73 1.27 0.12
CA ALA A 157 7.46 2.25 -0.92
C ALA A 157 7.51 3.67 -0.34
N SER A 158 8.59 4.39 -0.53
CA SER A 158 8.84 5.73 0.04
C SER A 158 8.53 6.87 -0.94
N SER A 159 9.00 6.74 -2.17
CA SER A 159 8.76 7.72 -3.24
C SER A 159 7.41 7.53 -3.92
N LEU A 160 6.95 8.54 -4.66
CA LEU A 160 5.73 8.44 -5.47
C LEU A 160 5.84 7.33 -6.52
N TYR A 161 7.02 7.20 -7.13
CA TYR A 161 7.34 6.13 -8.07
C TYR A 161 7.21 4.75 -7.43
N GLU A 162 7.82 4.54 -6.25
CA GLU A 162 7.75 3.26 -5.54
C GLU A 162 6.31 2.93 -5.09
N LYS A 163 5.53 3.93 -4.67
CA LYS A 163 4.10 3.75 -4.35
C LYS A 163 3.27 3.34 -5.56
N ALA A 164 3.53 3.94 -6.73
CA ALA A 164 2.89 3.55 -7.98
C ALA A 164 3.26 2.12 -8.37
N LEU A 165 4.55 1.77 -8.29
CA LEU A 165 5.03 0.42 -8.56
C LEU A 165 4.43 -0.61 -7.58
N ALA A 166 4.40 -0.30 -6.28
CA ALA A 166 3.78 -1.16 -5.27
C ALA A 166 2.30 -1.44 -5.62
N SER A 167 1.54 -0.40 -5.94
CA SER A 167 0.14 -0.54 -6.33
C SER A 167 -0.06 -1.40 -7.59
N LEU A 168 0.85 -1.35 -8.55
CA LEU A 168 0.81 -2.21 -9.74
C LEU A 168 1.07 -3.67 -9.40
N LEU A 169 2.09 -3.93 -8.59
CA LEU A 169 2.46 -5.28 -8.15
C LEU A 169 1.38 -5.91 -7.29
N GLU A 170 0.79 -5.16 -6.36
CA GLU A 170 -0.31 -5.60 -5.49
C GLU A 170 -1.57 -5.95 -6.30
N ASN A 171 -1.84 -5.21 -7.36
CA ASN A 171 -2.97 -5.48 -8.27
C ASN A 171 -2.63 -6.45 -9.41
N GLN A 172 -1.45 -7.08 -9.40
CA GLN A 172 -0.98 -8.06 -10.41
C GLN A 172 -1.04 -7.52 -11.85
N LYS A 173 -0.82 -6.23 -12.04
CA LYS A 173 -0.79 -5.62 -13.37
C LYS A 173 0.59 -5.85 -14.00
N GLU A 174 0.60 -6.12 -15.30
CA GLU A 174 1.84 -6.27 -16.05
C GLU A 174 2.65 -4.98 -16.04
N VAL A 175 3.93 -5.11 -15.76
CA VAL A 175 4.94 -4.05 -15.89
C VAL A 175 5.75 -4.34 -17.16
N THR A 176 5.71 -3.42 -18.11
CA THR A 176 6.41 -3.58 -19.38
C THR A 176 7.72 -2.81 -19.36
N LEU A 177 8.81 -3.50 -19.70
CA LEU A 177 10.12 -2.90 -19.93
C LEU A 177 10.35 -2.79 -21.43
N ILE A 178 10.63 -1.59 -21.94
CA ILE A 178 11.00 -1.34 -23.33
C ILE A 178 12.33 -0.59 -23.35
N ASN A 179 13.34 -1.13 -24.02
CA ASN A 179 14.67 -0.53 -24.17
C ASN A 179 15.36 -0.13 -22.85
N GLU A 180 15.24 -0.99 -21.81
CA GLU A 180 15.78 -0.75 -20.46
C GLU A 180 15.14 0.45 -19.71
N GLU A 181 14.11 1.05 -20.26
CA GLU A 181 13.30 2.07 -19.59
C GLU A 181 12.03 1.47 -18.98
N TRP A 182 11.65 2.00 -17.83
CA TRP A 182 10.47 1.54 -17.11
C TRP A 182 9.21 2.20 -17.66
N PHE A 183 8.32 1.41 -18.25
CA PHE A 183 6.99 1.89 -18.61
C PHE A 183 5.99 1.49 -17.53
N LEU A 184 5.94 2.29 -16.48
CA LEU A 184 4.79 2.29 -15.59
C LEU A 184 3.60 2.93 -16.32
N PRO A 185 2.36 2.48 -16.04
CA PRO A 185 1.21 3.23 -16.51
C PRO A 185 1.35 4.66 -16.02
N GLN A 186 1.22 5.60 -16.94
CA GLN A 186 1.32 7.02 -16.65
C GLN A 186 0.49 7.38 -15.41
N PRO A 187 1.09 7.95 -14.34
CA PRO A 187 0.35 8.29 -13.15
C PRO A 187 -0.71 9.34 -13.48
N LYS A 188 -1.88 9.22 -12.89
CA LYS A 188 -3.00 10.13 -13.15
C LYS A 188 -3.15 11.13 -12.03
N LEU A 189 -3.41 12.38 -12.39
CA LEU A 189 -3.72 13.46 -11.46
C LEU A 189 -5.10 14.03 -11.76
N VAL A 190 -6.02 13.88 -10.82
CA VAL A 190 -7.34 14.53 -10.87
C VAL A 190 -7.30 15.78 -10.03
N ILE A 191 -7.50 16.92 -10.67
CA ILE A 191 -7.56 18.24 -10.03
C ILE A 191 -9.03 18.65 -9.91
N LEU A 192 -9.52 18.71 -8.68
CA LEU A 192 -10.88 19.12 -8.35
C LEU A 192 -10.90 20.61 -7.99
N GLY A 193 -11.38 21.42 -8.91
CA GLY A 193 -11.32 22.88 -8.90
C GLY A 193 -10.32 23.43 -9.94
N ALA A 194 -10.72 24.39 -10.74
CA ALA A 194 -9.96 24.99 -11.84
C ALA A 194 -9.51 26.44 -11.55
N GLY A 195 -9.15 26.75 -10.29
CA GLY A 195 -8.68 28.06 -9.88
C GLY A 195 -7.23 28.35 -10.27
N HIS A 196 -6.69 29.50 -9.80
CA HIS A 196 -5.33 29.91 -10.11
C HIS A 196 -4.25 28.92 -9.63
N VAL A 197 -4.42 28.33 -8.44
CA VAL A 197 -3.48 27.30 -7.94
C VAL A 197 -3.49 26.07 -8.84
N SER A 198 -4.67 25.65 -9.29
CA SER A 198 -4.83 24.48 -10.16
C SER A 198 -4.08 24.60 -11.48
N GLN A 199 -3.98 25.80 -12.05
CA GLN A 199 -3.22 26.04 -13.29
C GLN A 199 -1.73 25.75 -13.10
N TYR A 200 -1.14 26.12 -11.96
CA TYR A 200 0.26 25.79 -11.65
C TYR A 200 0.44 24.32 -11.30
N VAL A 201 -0.50 23.72 -10.57
CA VAL A 201 -0.49 22.26 -10.30
C VAL A 201 -0.53 21.47 -11.60
N SER A 202 -1.41 21.85 -12.55
CA SER A 202 -1.50 21.20 -13.85
C SER A 202 -0.20 21.30 -14.65
N LYS A 203 0.42 22.49 -14.68
CA LYS A 203 1.72 22.70 -15.34
C LYS A 203 2.83 21.84 -14.73
N LEU A 204 2.95 21.83 -13.41
CA LEU A 204 3.94 21.00 -12.70
C LEU A 204 3.70 19.52 -12.94
N ALA A 205 2.44 19.08 -12.92
CA ALA A 205 2.07 17.70 -13.20
C ALA A 205 2.44 17.28 -14.62
N SER A 206 2.22 18.14 -15.62
CA SER A 206 2.63 17.88 -17.00
C SER A 206 4.15 17.76 -17.15
N MET A 207 4.94 18.57 -16.43
CA MET A 207 6.40 18.46 -16.41
C MET A 207 6.91 17.13 -15.78
N LEU A 208 6.07 16.49 -14.98
CA LEU A 208 6.33 15.22 -14.31
C LEU A 208 5.61 14.05 -14.99
N ASP A 209 5.16 14.25 -16.24
CA ASP A 209 4.50 13.24 -17.07
C ASP A 209 3.20 12.64 -16.48
N PHE A 210 2.49 13.38 -15.62
CA PHE A 210 1.16 12.96 -15.17
C PHE A 210 0.11 13.11 -16.28
N TYR A 211 -0.78 12.13 -16.39
CA TYR A 211 -2.03 12.29 -17.12
C TYR A 211 -2.99 13.13 -16.27
N THR A 212 -3.19 14.38 -16.66
CA THR A 212 -3.91 15.37 -15.85
C THR A 212 -5.36 15.53 -16.28
N ILE A 213 -6.27 15.40 -15.34
CA ILE A 213 -7.73 15.56 -15.49
C ILE A 213 -8.18 16.72 -14.62
N VAL A 214 -8.75 17.77 -15.21
CA VAL A 214 -9.25 18.95 -14.50
C VAL A 214 -10.78 18.94 -14.49
N ILE A 215 -11.37 19.12 -13.29
CA ILE A 215 -12.83 19.12 -13.10
C ILE A 215 -13.25 20.37 -12.33
N ASP A 216 -14.15 21.17 -12.89
CA ASP A 216 -14.80 22.32 -12.25
C ASP A 216 -16.20 22.52 -12.84
N GLU A 217 -17.12 23.08 -12.08
CA GLU A 217 -18.48 23.33 -12.53
C GLU A 217 -18.62 24.64 -13.35
N ARG A 218 -17.61 25.50 -13.30
CA ARG A 218 -17.60 26.79 -13.96
C ARG A 218 -16.95 26.70 -15.33
N LYS A 219 -17.74 26.94 -16.39
CA LYS A 219 -17.29 26.83 -17.77
C LYS A 219 -16.13 27.77 -18.11
N GLU A 220 -16.10 28.95 -17.51
CA GLU A 220 -15.05 29.96 -17.71
C GLU A 220 -13.70 29.59 -17.09
N PHE A 221 -13.69 28.61 -16.18
CA PHE A 221 -12.48 28.06 -15.55
C PHE A 221 -12.10 26.71 -16.13
N ALA A 222 -13.06 25.79 -16.32
CA ALA A 222 -12.81 24.47 -16.89
C ALA A 222 -12.69 24.57 -18.43
N CYS A 223 -11.63 25.20 -18.91
CA CYS A 223 -11.40 25.44 -20.34
C CYS A 223 -9.94 25.22 -20.75
N LYS A 224 -9.73 24.94 -22.05
CA LYS A 224 -8.40 24.59 -22.60
C LYS A 224 -7.45 25.81 -22.61
N GLU A 225 -7.98 27.00 -22.63
CA GLU A 225 -7.21 28.24 -22.59
C GLU A 225 -6.46 28.38 -21.25
N LEU A 226 -7.04 27.96 -20.14
CA LEU A 226 -6.43 28.01 -18.82
C LEU A 226 -5.59 26.75 -18.48
N PHE A 227 -5.87 25.63 -19.13
CA PHE A 227 -5.20 24.34 -18.92
C PHE A 227 -4.72 23.74 -20.25
N PRO A 228 -3.81 24.42 -20.99
CA PRO A 228 -3.37 23.94 -22.30
C PRO A 228 -2.66 22.58 -22.25
N GLU A 229 -2.02 22.24 -21.13
CA GLU A 229 -1.30 20.99 -20.90
C GLU A 229 -2.17 19.84 -20.41
N ALA A 230 -3.38 20.11 -19.85
CA ALA A 230 -4.23 19.05 -19.31
C ALA A 230 -4.72 18.09 -20.38
N ASN A 231 -4.74 16.79 -20.07
CA ASN A 231 -5.20 15.74 -20.99
C ASN A 231 -6.73 15.77 -21.12
N GLU A 232 -7.43 15.95 -20.00
CA GLU A 232 -8.89 16.04 -19.97
C GLU A 232 -9.35 17.24 -19.15
N ILE A 233 -10.44 17.87 -19.58
CA ILE A 233 -11.09 18.97 -18.86
C ILE A 233 -12.59 18.72 -18.88
N HIS A 234 -13.20 18.64 -17.70
CA HIS A 234 -14.62 18.36 -17.54
C HIS A 234 -15.32 19.50 -16.82
N CYS A 235 -16.26 20.14 -17.50
CA CYS A 235 -17.13 21.16 -16.93
C CYS A 235 -18.40 20.50 -16.38
N VAL A 236 -18.33 20.04 -15.12
CA VAL A 236 -19.42 19.33 -14.44
C VAL A 236 -19.48 19.69 -12.98
N SER A 237 -20.65 19.57 -12.36
CA SER A 237 -20.80 19.77 -10.92
C SER A 237 -20.05 18.72 -10.11
N PHE A 238 -19.53 19.10 -8.94
CA PHE A 238 -18.71 18.20 -8.11
C PHE A 238 -19.47 16.98 -7.58
N ASP A 239 -20.79 17.02 -7.51
CA ASP A 239 -21.61 15.84 -7.16
C ASP A 239 -21.55 14.72 -8.22
N LYS A 240 -21.20 15.07 -9.48
CA LYS A 240 -21.04 14.14 -10.60
C LYS A 240 -19.58 13.89 -10.98
N ALA A 241 -18.64 14.51 -10.30
CA ALA A 241 -17.21 14.46 -10.65
C ALA A 241 -16.65 13.02 -10.67
N ASP A 242 -17.13 12.15 -9.79
CA ASP A 242 -16.67 10.76 -9.67
C ASP A 242 -16.95 9.89 -10.90
N SER A 243 -17.84 10.31 -11.80
CA SER A 243 -18.04 9.65 -13.11
C SER A 243 -16.84 9.81 -14.05
N TYR A 244 -15.96 10.76 -13.79
CA TYR A 244 -14.76 11.06 -14.56
C TYR A 244 -13.47 10.66 -13.85
N PHE A 245 -13.58 10.03 -12.68
CA PHE A 245 -12.42 9.55 -11.96
C PHE A 245 -11.87 8.28 -12.59
N PRO A 246 -10.55 8.19 -12.76
CA PRO A 246 -9.91 6.95 -13.18
C PRO A 246 -10.27 5.78 -12.24
N LYS A 247 -10.30 4.57 -12.77
CA LYS A 247 -10.51 3.35 -11.98
C LYS A 247 -9.22 2.80 -11.41
N GLU A 248 -8.10 3.26 -11.92
CA GLU A 248 -6.77 2.75 -11.59
C GLU A 248 -6.28 3.33 -10.26
N ALA A 249 -5.62 2.49 -9.48
CA ALA A 249 -5.05 2.85 -8.18
C ALA A 249 -3.86 3.82 -8.26
N ASN A 250 -3.21 3.97 -9.44
CA ASN A 250 -2.12 4.92 -9.69
C ASN A 250 -2.61 6.37 -9.87
N THR A 251 -3.71 6.73 -9.23
CA THR A 251 -4.34 8.05 -9.32
C THR A 251 -4.06 8.88 -8.07
N CYS A 252 -3.69 10.14 -8.28
CA CYS A 252 -3.58 11.18 -7.25
C CYS A 252 -4.77 12.13 -7.36
N TYR A 253 -5.30 12.60 -6.24
CA TYR A 253 -6.38 13.57 -6.18
C TYR A 253 -5.91 14.83 -5.48
N VAL A 254 -6.13 16.00 -6.10
CA VAL A 254 -5.85 17.32 -5.55
C VAL A 254 -7.14 18.11 -5.49
N ILE A 255 -7.58 18.42 -4.28
CA ILE A 255 -8.82 19.14 -4.00
C ILE A 255 -8.46 20.61 -3.73
N VAL A 256 -8.77 21.48 -4.68
CA VAL A 256 -8.45 22.92 -4.67
C VAL A 256 -9.67 23.73 -5.11
N THR A 257 -10.83 23.37 -4.58
CA THR A 257 -12.09 24.05 -4.91
C THR A 257 -12.17 25.43 -4.25
N ARG A 258 -13.21 26.20 -4.60
CA ARG A 258 -13.37 27.56 -4.09
C ARG A 258 -13.92 27.63 -2.66
N GLY A 259 -14.57 26.59 -2.16
CA GLY A 259 -15.32 26.68 -0.91
C GLY A 259 -15.35 25.40 -0.07
N HIS A 260 -15.61 25.56 1.22
CA HIS A 260 -15.66 24.44 2.18
C HIS A 260 -16.65 23.32 1.84
N LYS A 261 -17.80 23.71 1.24
CA LYS A 261 -18.86 22.77 0.88
C LYS A 261 -18.36 21.83 -0.24
N ASP A 262 -17.70 22.41 -1.24
CA ASP A 262 -17.22 21.66 -2.39
C ASP A 262 -15.97 20.85 -2.04
N ASP A 263 -15.05 21.39 -1.21
CA ASP A 263 -13.91 20.64 -0.67
C ASP A 263 -14.38 19.38 0.06
N ARG A 264 -15.38 19.51 0.95
CA ARG A 264 -15.96 18.38 1.69
C ARG A 264 -16.64 17.37 0.75
N LEU A 265 -17.39 17.83 -0.25
CA LEU A 265 -18.04 16.97 -1.24
C LEU A 265 -17.00 16.18 -2.06
N CYS A 266 -15.97 16.85 -2.54
CA CYS A 266 -14.87 16.22 -3.28
C CYS A 266 -14.11 15.21 -2.41
N LEU A 267 -13.85 15.56 -1.15
CA LEU A 267 -13.16 14.67 -0.22
C LEU A 267 -13.95 13.39 0.02
N LYS A 268 -15.27 13.46 0.24
CA LYS A 268 -16.14 12.28 0.36
C LYS A 268 -16.02 11.33 -0.82
N LYS A 269 -15.90 11.86 -2.04
CA LYS A 269 -15.81 11.06 -3.26
C LYS A 269 -14.46 10.39 -3.46
N THR A 270 -13.41 10.88 -2.79
CA THR A 270 -12.04 10.37 -2.93
C THR A 270 -11.62 9.44 -1.80
N LEU A 271 -12.18 9.57 -0.58
CA LEU A 271 -11.75 8.85 0.63
C LEU A 271 -11.75 7.32 0.50
N PHE A 272 -12.74 6.74 -0.19
CA PHE A 272 -12.88 5.29 -0.33
C PHE A 272 -12.30 4.73 -1.63
N ARG A 273 -11.59 5.57 -2.39
CA ARG A 273 -10.94 5.12 -3.61
C ARG A 273 -9.51 4.66 -3.33
N GLN A 274 -9.12 3.58 -3.95
CA GLN A 274 -7.70 3.25 -4.03
C GLN A 274 -6.99 4.36 -4.79
N SER A 275 -6.07 5.03 -4.12
CA SER A 275 -5.33 6.17 -4.68
C SER A 275 -3.93 6.24 -4.09
N LEU A 276 -2.99 6.78 -4.86
CA LEU A 276 -1.62 7.03 -4.39
C LEU A 276 -1.54 8.21 -3.42
N TYR A 277 -2.43 9.19 -3.64
CA TYR A 277 -2.39 10.45 -2.89
C TYR A 277 -3.74 11.14 -2.91
N VAL A 278 -4.15 11.70 -1.78
CA VAL A 278 -5.26 12.64 -1.70
C VAL A 278 -4.78 13.86 -0.94
N GLY A 279 -4.78 15.01 -1.59
CA GLY A 279 -4.41 16.29 -0.98
C GLY A 279 -5.55 17.29 -1.05
N MET A 280 -5.75 18.09 0.02
CA MET A 280 -6.78 19.11 0.08
C MET A 280 -6.20 20.45 0.53
N ILE A 281 -6.50 21.52 -0.23
CA ILE A 281 -6.11 22.88 0.12
C ILE A 281 -6.93 23.39 1.30
N GLY A 282 -6.32 24.21 2.15
CA GLY A 282 -7.04 24.92 3.20
C GLY A 282 -6.14 25.35 4.34
N SER A 283 -6.57 26.36 5.10
CA SER A 283 -5.91 26.66 6.37
C SER A 283 -6.17 25.53 7.39
N LYS A 284 -5.31 25.40 8.40
CA LYS A 284 -5.50 24.40 9.49
C LYS A 284 -6.90 24.49 10.12
N LYS A 285 -7.47 25.71 10.24
CA LYS A 285 -8.83 25.92 10.76
C LYS A 285 -9.88 25.33 9.79
N LYS A 286 -9.71 25.55 8.50
CA LYS A 286 -10.59 25.03 7.45
C LYS A 286 -10.58 23.51 7.41
N VAL A 287 -9.39 22.92 7.41
CA VAL A 287 -9.22 21.45 7.40
C VAL A 287 -9.93 20.84 8.61
N ARG A 288 -9.68 21.38 9.81
CA ARG A 288 -10.35 20.91 11.04
C ARG A 288 -11.86 20.96 10.93
N GLN A 289 -12.44 22.07 10.49
CA GLN A 289 -13.89 22.20 10.30
C GLN A 289 -14.46 21.17 9.31
N THR A 290 -13.71 20.88 8.24
CA THR A 290 -14.12 19.88 7.26
C THR A 290 -14.07 18.47 7.86
N TYR A 291 -13.04 18.17 8.65
CA TYR A 291 -12.89 16.87 9.32
C TYR A 291 -13.93 16.67 10.42
N ASP A 292 -14.16 17.67 11.28
CA ASP A 292 -15.18 17.62 12.32
C ASP A 292 -16.56 17.30 11.71
N ALA A 293 -16.92 17.96 10.61
CA ALA A 293 -18.18 17.71 9.91
C ALA A 293 -18.27 16.30 9.29
N LEU A 294 -17.14 15.74 8.79
CA LEU A 294 -17.12 14.38 8.27
C LEU A 294 -17.22 13.34 9.37
N LEU A 295 -16.59 13.56 10.51
CA LEU A 295 -16.72 12.70 11.70
C LEU A 295 -18.15 12.68 12.20
N GLU A 296 -18.85 13.84 12.24
CA GLU A 296 -20.28 13.92 12.59
C GLU A 296 -21.17 13.15 11.59
N GLU A 297 -20.76 13.04 10.32
CA GLU A 297 -21.44 12.24 9.30
C GLU A 297 -21.08 10.75 9.35
N GLY A 298 -20.20 10.31 10.28
CA GLY A 298 -19.87 8.91 10.52
C GLY A 298 -18.62 8.40 9.82
N TYR A 299 -17.83 9.27 9.18
CA TYR A 299 -16.50 8.91 8.64
C TYR A 299 -15.53 8.64 9.79
N GLN A 300 -14.53 7.78 9.57
CA GLN A 300 -13.58 7.40 10.60
C GLN A 300 -12.31 8.26 10.54
N GLN A 301 -11.72 8.55 11.70
CA GLN A 301 -10.47 9.33 11.76
C GLN A 301 -9.34 8.69 10.94
N VAL A 302 -9.23 7.36 10.94
CA VAL A 302 -8.23 6.61 10.17
C VAL A 302 -8.31 6.84 8.66
N GLU A 303 -9.50 7.17 8.13
CA GLU A 303 -9.69 7.52 6.71
C GLU A 303 -9.22 8.94 6.44
N LEU A 304 -9.47 9.86 7.36
CA LEU A 304 -9.06 11.26 7.27
C LEU A 304 -7.55 11.44 7.45
N ASP A 305 -6.91 10.59 8.24
CA ASP A 305 -5.46 10.61 8.47
C ASP A 305 -4.64 10.27 7.21
N LYS A 306 -5.27 9.65 6.20
CA LYS A 306 -4.65 9.38 4.90
C LYS A 306 -4.62 10.61 3.98
N VAL A 307 -5.33 11.67 4.34
CA VAL A 307 -5.45 12.89 3.52
C VAL A 307 -4.38 13.89 3.90
N HIS A 308 -3.64 14.37 2.92
CA HIS A 308 -2.64 15.43 3.10
C HIS A 308 -3.33 16.80 3.10
N ALA A 309 -3.69 17.30 4.28
CA ALA A 309 -4.36 18.59 4.45
C ALA A 309 -3.83 19.34 5.68
N PRO A 310 -3.37 20.58 5.53
CA PRO A 310 -3.22 21.35 4.29
C PRO A 310 -2.26 20.69 3.29
N ILE A 311 -2.63 20.71 2.00
CA ILE A 311 -1.77 20.24 0.92
C ILE A 311 -0.55 21.16 0.74
N GLY A 312 0.56 20.59 0.27
CA GLY A 312 1.78 21.31 -0.11
C GLY A 312 2.82 21.42 1.00
N LEU A 313 3.97 21.96 0.65
CA LEU A 313 5.10 22.11 1.55
C LEU A 313 4.91 23.32 2.48
N SER A 314 5.40 23.23 3.71
CA SER A 314 5.32 24.34 4.68
C SER A 314 6.45 25.37 4.46
N ILE A 315 6.41 26.04 3.31
CA ILE A 315 7.41 27.04 2.86
C ILE A 315 6.96 28.49 3.05
N LYS A 316 5.86 28.73 3.78
CA LYS A 316 5.21 30.05 3.92
C LYS A 316 4.79 30.65 2.57
N ALA A 317 4.30 29.82 1.66
CA ALA A 317 3.83 30.20 0.34
C ALA A 317 2.74 31.28 0.41
N ILE A 318 2.83 32.28 -0.48
CA ILE A 318 1.88 33.41 -0.58
C ILE A 318 1.22 33.45 -1.96
N THR A 319 1.99 33.17 -3.01
CA THR A 319 1.49 33.20 -4.39
C THR A 319 0.85 31.86 -4.80
N PRO A 320 -0.07 31.84 -5.77
CA PRO A 320 -0.63 30.60 -6.31
C PRO A 320 0.43 29.62 -6.82
N ALA A 321 1.53 30.10 -7.39
CA ALA A 321 2.63 29.28 -7.87
C ALA A 321 3.38 28.59 -6.72
N GLU A 322 3.68 29.33 -5.65
CA GLU A 322 4.34 28.78 -4.45
C GLU A 322 3.44 27.78 -3.72
N ILE A 323 2.11 28.01 -3.72
CA ILE A 323 1.13 27.11 -3.08
C ILE A 323 1.01 25.80 -3.85
N ALA A 324 1.26 25.80 -5.15
CA ALA A 324 1.16 24.62 -6.01
C ALA A 324 2.35 23.65 -5.86
N VAL A 325 3.44 24.09 -5.26
CA VAL A 325 4.63 23.27 -4.94
C VAL A 325 4.43 22.56 -3.61
#